data_f35351eb2f8b9273d3cbe34f0b91274f
#
_entry.id   f35351eb2f8b9273d3cbe34f0b91274f
#
_cell.length_a   1.000
_cell.length_b   1.000
_cell.length_c   1.000
_cell.angle_alpha   90.00
_cell.angle_beta   90.00
_cell.angle_gamma   90.00
#
_symmetry.space_group_name_H-M   'P 1'
#
loop_
_entity.id
_entity.type
_entity.pdbx_description
1 polymer ?
#
loop_
_entity_poly.entity_id
_entity_poly.type
_entity_poly.pdbx_seq_one_letter_code
_entity_poly.pdbx_strand_id
1 'polypeptide(L)'
;MGGSLPDADVGRVTAGYPEAMRKIVHIDMDAFYASVEQRDDPALRGRPVVVAWKGPRSVVCAASYEARAFGVRSAMPALRAARLCPQAVFVPPDFTRYKAVSAEVRAILERHTPLIEPLSLDEAYLDVSTNTSGLPTATAVAKAIRDEIRERLALTASAGVAPNKFVAKIASDFRKPDGLYVVPPERVLSFLTPLPVARLPGVGPVMAEKLAALAIHRVGELRAVPTPLLVHRFGPWGLRLAELARGIDEEPVRPTRVRQSISSEDTFTEDHYLDELGPAITRLAERVWALAQREARPARTVQLKLKTAEFQILTRSSSPVPMPGSARALAEAALALRDRVDLPPRTRYRLVGVGLTQFDDAASQQDALFAPPAVSGC
;
A
#
# COMPACT_ATOMS: atom_id res chain seq x y z
N MET A 1 41.37 -46.77 -45.73
CA MET A 1 41.63 -45.42 -45.19
C MET A 1 40.40 -45.01 -44.45
N GLY A 2 40.45 -45.18 -43.13
CA GLY A 2 39.36 -44.83 -42.23
C GLY A 2 39.51 -43.41 -41.73
N GLY A 3 38.50 -42.60 -41.93
CA GLY A 3 38.37 -41.27 -41.34
C GLY A 3 37.36 -41.32 -40.20
N SER A 4 37.86 -41.28 -38.97
CA SER A 4 37.08 -41.14 -37.75
C SER A 4 36.59 -39.69 -37.63
N LEU A 5 35.29 -39.51 -37.44
CA LEU A 5 34.70 -38.21 -37.07
C LEU A 5 34.84 -38.03 -35.55
N PRO A 6 35.11 -36.82 -35.05
CA PRO A 6 35.24 -36.56 -33.62
C PRO A 6 33.88 -36.50 -32.96
N ASP A 7 33.79 -37.09 -31.75
CA ASP A 7 32.68 -37.02 -30.83
C ASP A 7 32.33 -35.58 -30.49
N ALA A 8 31.05 -35.23 -30.74
CA ALA A 8 30.51 -33.96 -30.23
C ALA A 8 30.26 -34.10 -28.73
N ASP A 9 31.01 -33.32 -27.98
CA ASP A 9 30.83 -33.11 -26.54
C ASP A 9 29.44 -32.51 -26.28
N VAL A 10 28.52 -33.34 -25.88
CA VAL A 10 27.19 -32.93 -25.41
C VAL A 10 27.37 -32.40 -24.01
N GLY A 11 27.63 -31.10 -23.94
CA GLY A 11 27.68 -30.36 -22.69
C GLY A 11 26.44 -30.67 -21.86
N ARG A 12 26.61 -31.37 -20.74
CA ARG A 12 25.63 -31.53 -19.70
C ARG A 12 25.17 -30.13 -19.24
N VAL A 13 24.03 -29.70 -19.71
CA VAL A 13 23.28 -28.62 -19.06
C VAL A 13 22.92 -29.16 -17.68
N THR A 14 23.71 -28.81 -16.68
CA THR A 14 23.30 -28.96 -15.27
C THR A 14 22.07 -28.07 -15.09
N ALA A 15 20.91 -28.73 -15.13
CA ALA A 15 19.67 -28.12 -14.64
C ALA A 15 19.95 -27.70 -13.20
N GLY A 16 20.15 -26.39 -12.99
CA GLY A 16 20.24 -25.82 -11.64
C GLY A 16 19.01 -26.30 -10.87
N TYR A 17 19.24 -26.87 -9.68
CA TYR A 17 18.16 -27.17 -8.75
C TYR A 17 17.32 -25.89 -8.60
N PRO A 18 15.98 -25.96 -8.65
CA PRO A 18 15.16 -24.78 -8.49
C PRO A 18 15.51 -24.15 -7.14
N GLU A 19 15.88 -22.87 -7.18
CA GLU A 19 15.97 -22.01 -5.99
C GLU A 19 14.83 -22.35 -5.07
N ALA A 20 15.09 -22.59 -3.77
CA ALA A 20 14.13 -23.12 -2.82
C ALA A 20 12.83 -22.31 -2.93
N MET A 21 11.77 -22.98 -3.40
CA MET A 21 10.51 -22.37 -3.75
C MET A 21 9.96 -21.55 -2.59
N ARG A 22 9.85 -20.22 -2.76
CA ARG A 22 9.35 -19.31 -1.72
C ARG A 22 7.95 -19.71 -1.27
N LYS A 23 7.70 -19.56 0.02
CA LYS A 23 6.41 -19.81 0.67
C LYS A 23 5.94 -18.52 1.32
N ILE A 24 5.10 -17.79 0.63
CA ILE A 24 4.61 -16.49 1.09
C ILE A 24 3.20 -16.65 1.66
N VAL A 25 2.99 -16.08 2.85
CA VAL A 25 1.69 -15.95 3.49
C VAL A 25 1.31 -14.49 3.47
N HIS A 26 0.09 -14.17 3.06
CA HIS A 26 -0.53 -12.86 3.25
C HIS A 26 -1.61 -13.00 4.32
N ILE A 27 -1.50 -12.25 5.40
CA ILE A 27 -2.50 -12.15 6.47
C ILE A 27 -3.22 -10.82 6.33
N ASP A 28 -4.54 -10.83 6.48
CA ASP A 28 -5.41 -9.65 6.36
C ASP A 28 -6.55 -9.79 7.39
N MET A 29 -6.62 -8.85 8.34
CA MET A 29 -7.63 -8.84 9.38
C MET A 29 -9.02 -8.56 8.80
N ASP A 30 -10.00 -9.34 9.18
CA ASP A 30 -11.36 -9.21 8.64
C ASP A 30 -12.06 -7.96 9.20
N ALA A 31 -12.42 -7.02 8.31
CA ALA A 31 -13.11 -5.76 8.64
C ALA A 31 -12.49 -5.02 9.84
N PHE A 32 -11.17 -4.99 9.95
CA PHE A 32 -10.35 -4.74 11.13
C PHE A 32 -10.93 -3.74 12.12
N TYR A 33 -11.03 -2.45 11.76
CA TYR A 33 -11.48 -1.42 12.71
C TYR A 33 -12.92 -1.68 13.16
N ALA A 34 -13.82 -2.09 12.28
CA ALA A 34 -15.20 -2.40 12.65
C ALA A 34 -15.29 -3.65 13.55
N SER A 35 -14.44 -4.65 13.33
CA SER A 35 -14.34 -5.85 14.15
C SER A 35 -13.80 -5.53 15.55
N VAL A 36 -12.84 -4.61 15.68
CA VAL A 36 -12.37 -4.10 16.98
C VAL A 36 -13.49 -3.40 17.74
N GLU A 37 -14.27 -2.54 17.06
CA GLU A 37 -15.44 -1.88 17.68
C GLU A 37 -16.49 -2.90 18.16
N GLN A 38 -16.83 -3.89 17.32
CA GLN A 38 -17.82 -4.93 17.67
C GLN A 38 -17.31 -5.88 18.78
N ARG A 39 -15.98 -6.11 18.85
CA ARG A 39 -15.37 -6.88 19.93
C ARG A 39 -15.52 -6.20 21.27
N ASP A 40 -15.17 -4.91 21.32
CA ASP A 40 -15.03 -4.12 22.54
C ASP A 40 -16.36 -3.60 23.06
N ASP A 41 -17.34 -3.37 22.17
CA ASP A 41 -18.73 -3.01 22.53
C ASP A 41 -19.73 -4.10 22.11
N PRO A 42 -20.22 -4.91 23.09
CA PRO A 42 -21.22 -5.94 22.82
C PRO A 42 -22.51 -5.44 22.15
N ALA A 43 -22.87 -4.17 22.34
CA ALA A 43 -24.07 -3.58 21.73
C ALA A 43 -23.95 -3.41 20.20
N LEU A 44 -22.73 -3.50 19.66
CA LEU A 44 -22.45 -3.41 18.23
C LEU A 44 -22.42 -4.77 17.53
N ARG A 45 -22.38 -5.87 18.27
CA ARG A 45 -22.27 -7.22 17.71
C ARG A 45 -23.51 -7.58 16.86
N GLY A 46 -23.24 -8.10 15.66
CA GLY A 46 -24.29 -8.47 14.71
C GLY A 46 -25.01 -7.29 14.06
N ARG A 47 -24.63 -6.05 14.38
CA ARG A 47 -25.20 -4.84 13.78
C ARG A 47 -24.31 -4.33 12.66
N PRO A 48 -24.88 -3.68 11.63
CA PRO A 48 -24.09 -2.96 10.63
C PRO A 48 -23.32 -1.80 11.32
N VAL A 49 -21.98 -1.90 11.34
CA VAL A 49 -21.09 -0.88 11.92
C VAL A 49 -20.28 -0.22 10.81
N VAL A 50 -20.21 1.10 10.84
CA VAL A 50 -19.41 1.92 9.92
C VAL A 50 -18.48 2.79 10.74
N VAL A 51 -17.19 2.56 10.61
CA VAL A 51 -16.16 3.39 11.25
C VAL A 51 -15.87 4.58 10.35
N ALA A 52 -16.27 5.76 10.79
CA ALA A 52 -16.11 7.00 10.05
C ALA A 52 -16.15 8.21 10.98
N TRP A 53 -15.42 9.29 10.66
CA TRP A 53 -15.58 10.58 11.35
C TRP A 53 -16.99 11.17 11.10
N LYS A 54 -17.41 12.01 12.01
CA LYS A 54 -18.61 12.84 11.77
C LYS A 54 -18.27 13.97 10.80
N GLY A 55 -19.17 14.27 9.88
CA GLY A 55 -19.04 15.40 8.97
C GLY A 55 -19.37 15.07 7.51
N PRO A 56 -19.69 16.10 6.70
CA PRO A 56 -20.22 15.92 5.34
C PRO A 56 -19.19 15.38 4.35
N ARG A 57 -17.89 15.54 4.65
CA ARG A 57 -16.77 15.08 3.81
C ARG A 57 -16.05 13.86 4.37
N SER A 58 -16.63 13.23 5.38
CA SER A 58 -16.09 12.03 5.97
C SER A 58 -16.13 10.86 4.99
N VAL A 59 -15.12 9.99 5.09
CA VAL A 59 -15.02 8.72 4.37
C VAL A 59 -15.07 7.56 5.35
N VAL A 60 -15.63 6.44 4.89
CA VAL A 60 -15.64 5.19 5.62
C VAL A 60 -14.21 4.67 5.75
N CYS A 61 -13.70 4.56 6.98
CA CYS A 61 -12.42 3.91 7.29
C CYS A 61 -12.54 2.38 7.20
N ALA A 62 -13.60 1.82 7.81
CA ALA A 62 -13.93 0.40 7.74
C ALA A 62 -15.44 0.19 7.86
N ALA A 63 -15.93 -0.93 7.32
CA ALA A 63 -17.31 -1.36 7.44
C ALA A 63 -17.36 -2.82 7.86
N SER A 64 -18.21 -3.15 8.83
CA SER A 64 -18.46 -4.54 9.25
C SER A 64 -19.08 -5.36 8.12
N TYR A 65 -19.05 -6.68 8.22
CA TYR A 65 -19.63 -7.54 7.18
C TYR A 65 -21.13 -7.34 7.06
N GLU A 66 -21.81 -7.05 8.15
CA GLU A 66 -23.23 -6.69 8.15
C GLU A 66 -23.48 -5.41 7.33
N ALA A 67 -22.64 -4.39 7.47
CA ALA A 67 -22.74 -3.16 6.67
C ALA A 67 -22.36 -3.41 5.20
N ARG A 68 -21.37 -4.28 4.95
CA ARG A 68 -20.95 -4.67 3.58
C ARG A 68 -22.06 -5.38 2.80
N ALA A 69 -22.98 -6.09 3.48
CA ALA A 69 -24.14 -6.72 2.86
C ALA A 69 -25.08 -5.69 2.19
N PHE A 70 -25.10 -4.44 2.68
CA PHE A 70 -25.83 -3.31 2.08
C PHE A 70 -25.02 -2.53 1.04
N GLY A 71 -23.85 -3.03 0.66
CA GLY A 71 -22.97 -2.38 -0.34
C GLY A 71 -22.05 -1.30 0.23
N VAL A 72 -21.98 -1.11 1.55
CA VAL A 72 -21.02 -0.19 2.18
C VAL A 72 -19.61 -0.73 2.04
N ARG A 73 -18.65 0.15 1.69
CA ARG A 73 -17.23 -0.21 1.49
C ARG A 73 -16.32 0.89 2.06
N SER A 74 -15.10 0.53 2.41
CA SER A 74 -14.05 1.49 2.76
C SER A 74 -13.80 2.48 1.63
N ALA A 75 -13.32 3.67 1.96
CA ALA A 75 -13.13 4.83 1.08
C ALA A 75 -14.41 5.45 0.47
N MET A 76 -15.60 4.88 0.76
CA MET A 76 -16.88 5.46 0.34
C MET A 76 -17.19 6.72 1.17
N PRO A 77 -17.81 7.78 0.59
CA PRO A 77 -18.33 8.89 1.37
C PRO A 77 -19.33 8.40 2.45
N ALA A 78 -19.14 8.85 3.70
CA ALA A 78 -19.99 8.43 4.83
C ALA A 78 -21.48 8.73 4.59
N LEU A 79 -21.82 9.85 3.93
CA LEU A 79 -23.19 10.18 3.53
C LEU A 79 -23.80 9.16 2.56
N ARG A 80 -22.99 8.59 1.64
CA ARG A 80 -23.44 7.52 0.76
C ARG A 80 -23.64 6.23 1.53
N ALA A 81 -22.74 5.90 2.46
CA ALA A 81 -22.89 4.74 3.33
C ALA A 81 -24.18 4.82 4.17
N ALA A 82 -24.50 5.99 4.73
CA ALA A 82 -25.74 6.22 5.48
C ALA A 82 -27.01 6.02 4.62
N ARG A 83 -26.97 6.37 3.33
CA ARG A 83 -28.08 6.13 2.41
C ARG A 83 -28.25 4.66 2.05
N LEU A 84 -27.12 3.93 1.89
CA LEU A 84 -27.14 2.50 1.57
C LEU A 84 -27.57 1.63 2.76
N CYS A 85 -27.22 2.03 3.98
CA CYS A 85 -27.54 1.31 5.21
C CYS A 85 -28.01 2.29 6.30
N PRO A 86 -29.30 2.76 6.27
CA PRO A 86 -29.81 3.73 7.23
C PRO A 86 -29.76 3.26 8.69
N GLN A 87 -29.80 1.95 8.92
CA GLN A 87 -29.71 1.34 10.25
C GLN A 87 -28.27 1.16 10.76
N ALA A 88 -27.26 1.56 9.99
CA ALA A 88 -25.87 1.42 10.39
C ALA A 88 -25.51 2.31 11.59
N VAL A 89 -24.74 1.74 12.50
CA VAL A 89 -24.14 2.49 13.60
C VAL A 89 -22.83 3.10 13.14
N PHE A 90 -22.75 4.42 13.15
CA PHE A 90 -21.55 5.16 12.82
C PHE A 90 -20.71 5.39 14.09
N VAL A 91 -19.47 4.88 14.09
CA VAL A 91 -18.53 4.99 15.19
C VAL A 91 -17.33 5.83 14.73
N PRO A 92 -16.91 6.87 15.48
CA PRO A 92 -15.69 7.60 15.21
C PRO A 92 -14.47 6.66 15.34
N PRO A 93 -13.44 6.75 14.46
CA PRO A 93 -12.27 5.88 14.55
C PRO A 93 -11.38 6.23 15.76
N ASP A 94 -10.90 5.19 16.46
CA ASP A 94 -9.88 5.27 17.50
C ASP A 94 -8.57 4.65 16.99
N PHE A 95 -7.76 5.44 16.29
CA PHE A 95 -6.49 4.96 15.76
C PHE A 95 -5.44 4.58 16.82
N THR A 96 -5.57 5.08 18.05
CA THR A 96 -4.68 4.69 19.16
C THR A 96 -4.93 3.23 19.52
N ARG A 97 -6.21 2.87 19.69
CA ARG A 97 -6.64 1.49 19.97
C ARG A 97 -6.31 0.56 18.80
N TYR A 98 -6.60 0.95 17.55
CA TYR A 98 -6.29 0.10 16.38
C TYR A 98 -4.80 -0.16 16.23
N LYS A 99 -3.94 0.82 16.51
CA LYS A 99 -2.48 0.61 16.53
C LYS A 99 -2.02 -0.35 17.61
N ALA A 100 -2.62 -0.28 18.81
CA ALA A 100 -2.32 -1.20 19.90
C ALA A 100 -2.68 -2.65 19.49
N VAL A 101 -3.89 -2.88 18.98
CA VAL A 101 -4.31 -4.19 18.49
C VAL A 101 -3.44 -4.68 17.32
N SER A 102 -3.08 -3.79 16.39
CA SER A 102 -2.15 -4.12 15.29
C SER A 102 -0.78 -4.55 15.80
N ALA A 103 -0.28 -3.94 16.88
CA ALA A 103 0.99 -4.33 17.49
C ALA A 103 0.91 -5.75 18.11
N GLU A 104 -0.23 -6.11 18.71
CA GLU A 104 -0.46 -7.46 19.22
C GLU A 104 -0.53 -8.50 18.09
N VAL A 105 -1.21 -8.18 16.98
CA VAL A 105 -1.22 -9.02 15.77
C VAL A 105 0.21 -9.20 15.27
N ARG A 106 1.00 -8.13 15.17
CA ARG A 106 2.39 -8.21 14.72
C ARG A 106 3.24 -9.11 15.61
N ALA A 107 3.09 -9.01 16.93
CA ALA A 107 3.78 -9.89 17.88
C ALA A 107 3.41 -11.38 17.71
N ILE A 108 2.20 -11.67 17.21
CA ILE A 108 1.83 -13.04 16.81
C ILE A 108 2.61 -13.47 15.56
N LEU A 109 2.67 -12.61 14.54
CA LEU A 109 3.36 -12.91 13.28
C LEU A 109 4.86 -13.16 13.50
N GLU A 110 5.52 -12.37 14.35
CA GLU A 110 6.96 -12.42 14.66
C GLU A 110 7.41 -13.76 15.27
N ARG A 111 6.49 -14.53 15.87
CA ARG A 111 6.80 -15.88 16.38
C ARG A 111 7.03 -16.91 15.29
N HIS A 112 6.57 -16.63 14.08
CA HIS A 112 6.63 -17.57 12.96
C HIS A 112 7.75 -17.28 11.98
N THR A 113 8.13 -16.01 11.81
CA THR A 113 9.22 -15.59 10.94
C THR A 113 9.66 -14.15 11.25
N PRO A 114 10.95 -13.80 11.10
CA PRO A 114 11.40 -12.42 11.15
C PRO A 114 11.15 -11.67 9.83
N LEU A 115 10.84 -12.38 8.73
CA LEU A 115 10.61 -11.78 7.42
C LEU A 115 9.13 -11.40 7.27
N ILE A 116 8.77 -10.25 7.85
CA ILE A 116 7.41 -9.70 7.83
C ILE A 116 7.45 -8.32 7.17
N GLU A 117 6.65 -8.12 6.13
CA GLU A 117 6.46 -6.83 5.47
C GLU A 117 5.05 -6.30 5.78
N PRO A 118 4.90 -5.38 6.75
CA PRO A 118 3.63 -4.73 7.02
C PRO A 118 3.24 -3.82 5.86
N LEU A 119 1.98 -3.91 5.42
CA LEU A 119 1.41 -3.04 4.39
C LEU A 119 0.56 -1.93 4.99
N SER A 120 -0.14 -2.25 6.08
CA SER A 120 -1.04 -1.37 6.82
C SER A 120 -1.11 -1.81 8.30
N LEU A 121 -2.10 -1.34 9.06
CA LEU A 121 -2.36 -1.82 10.41
C LEU A 121 -2.98 -3.22 10.46
N ASP A 122 -3.59 -3.66 9.35
CA ASP A 122 -4.42 -4.86 9.27
C ASP A 122 -3.87 -5.93 8.32
N GLU A 123 -2.84 -5.66 7.53
CA GLU A 123 -2.31 -6.64 6.60
C GLU A 123 -0.78 -6.68 6.54
N ALA A 124 -0.24 -7.88 6.32
CA ALA A 124 1.19 -8.11 6.17
C ALA A 124 1.48 -9.31 5.26
N TYR A 125 2.63 -9.23 4.57
CA TYR A 125 3.27 -10.42 3.98
C TYR A 125 4.26 -11.03 4.94
N LEU A 126 4.34 -12.36 4.93
CA LEU A 126 5.33 -13.16 5.65
C LEU A 126 6.03 -14.07 4.66
N ASP A 127 7.35 -14.12 4.70
CA ASP A 127 8.10 -15.21 4.07
C ASP A 127 8.33 -16.31 5.11
N VAL A 128 7.70 -17.44 4.91
CA VAL A 128 7.78 -18.61 5.78
C VAL A 128 8.46 -19.79 5.08
N SER A 129 9.27 -19.50 4.06
CA SER A 129 10.09 -20.52 3.39
C SER A 129 10.96 -21.26 4.38
N THR A 130 11.52 -20.50 5.36
CA THR A 130 12.14 -21.02 6.59
C THR A 130 11.42 -20.35 7.77
N ASN A 131 10.55 -21.10 8.45
CA ASN A 131 9.82 -20.56 9.60
C ASN A 131 10.51 -20.92 10.94
N THR A 132 10.32 -20.05 11.95
CA THR A 132 10.89 -20.22 13.29
C THR A 132 10.03 -21.09 14.21
N SER A 133 8.79 -21.35 13.82
CA SER A 133 7.83 -22.14 14.62
C SER A 133 7.95 -23.65 14.44
N GLY A 134 8.84 -24.14 13.55
CA GLY A 134 9.03 -25.57 13.27
C GLY A 134 7.84 -26.25 12.61
N LEU A 135 6.85 -25.49 12.15
CA LEU A 135 5.67 -26.04 11.48
C LEU A 135 6.01 -26.56 10.09
N PRO A 136 5.47 -27.69 9.65
CA PRO A 136 5.94 -28.41 8.45
C PRO A 136 5.60 -27.70 7.12
N THR A 137 4.56 -26.86 7.11
CA THR A 137 4.07 -26.21 5.88
C THR A 137 3.65 -24.77 6.11
N ALA A 138 3.73 -23.93 5.07
CA ALA A 138 3.20 -22.57 5.11
C ALA A 138 1.69 -22.52 5.43
N THR A 139 0.95 -23.54 5.01
CA THR A 139 -0.47 -23.71 5.36
C THR A 139 -0.67 -23.91 6.87
N ALA A 140 0.18 -24.73 7.50
CA ALA A 140 0.15 -24.94 8.94
C ALA A 140 0.50 -23.65 9.69
N VAL A 141 1.50 -22.87 9.21
CA VAL A 141 1.86 -21.57 9.77
C VAL A 141 0.68 -20.59 9.65
N ALA A 142 0.08 -20.46 8.48
CA ALA A 142 -1.05 -19.57 8.26
C ALA A 142 -2.26 -19.93 9.14
N LYS A 143 -2.51 -21.24 9.35
CA LYS A 143 -3.56 -21.72 10.24
C LYS A 143 -3.24 -21.38 11.69
N ALA A 144 -2.03 -21.64 12.16
CA ALA A 144 -1.61 -21.34 13.53
C ALA A 144 -1.73 -19.84 13.84
N ILE A 145 -1.28 -18.96 12.94
CA ILE A 145 -1.43 -17.51 13.07
C ILE A 145 -2.91 -17.11 13.24
N ARG A 146 -3.80 -17.60 12.38
CA ARG A 146 -5.23 -17.28 12.43
C ARG A 146 -5.89 -17.80 13.70
N ASP A 147 -5.57 -19.01 14.11
CA ASP A 147 -6.10 -19.60 15.33
C ASP A 147 -5.64 -18.78 16.56
N GLU A 148 -4.37 -18.38 16.63
CA GLU A 148 -3.84 -17.57 17.72
C GLU A 148 -4.45 -16.15 17.75
N ILE A 149 -4.64 -15.50 16.59
CA ILE A 149 -5.36 -14.23 16.50
C ILE A 149 -6.77 -14.37 17.08
N ARG A 150 -7.48 -15.44 16.75
CA ARG A 150 -8.83 -15.71 17.25
C ARG A 150 -8.85 -15.94 18.77
N GLU A 151 -7.94 -16.76 19.25
CA GLU A 151 -7.88 -17.14 20.66
C GLU A 151 -7.48 -15.98 21.57
N ARG A 152 -6.46 -15.20 21.14
CA ARG A 152 -5.90 -14.14 21.99
C ARG A 152 -6.59 -12.80 21.83
N LEU A 153 -7.04 -12.48 20.64
CA LEU A 153 -7.58 -11.15 20.32
C LEU A 153 -9.09 -11.14 20.10
N ALA A 154 -9.74 -12.31 20.06
CA ALA A 154 -11.16 -12.45 19.71
C ALA A 154 -11.51 -11.74 18.38
N LEU A 155 -10.58 -11.75 17.43
CA LEU A 155 -10.72 -11.22 16.07
C LEU A 155 -10.46 -12.33 15.06
N THR A 156 -10.90 -12.13 13.81
CA THR A 156 -10.58 -13.04 12.72
C THR A 156 -9.65 -12.42 11.69
N ALA A 157 -8.87 -13.27 11.04
CA ALA A 157 -8.04 -12.92 9.92
C ALA A 157 -8.20 -13.92 8.78
N SER A 158 -8.14 -13.43 7.56
CA SER A 158 -8.08 -14.27 6.37
C SER A 158 -6.64 -14.38 5.88
N ALA A 159 -6.27 -15.55 5.34
CA ALA A 159 -4.92 -15.82 4.89
C ALA A 159 -4.90 -16.36 3.46
N GLY A 160 -3.90 -15.94 2.69
CA GLY A 160 -3.53 -16.49 1.40
C GLY A 160 -2.12 -17.07 1.45
N VAL A 161 -1.93 -18.27 0.92
CA VAL A 161 -0.61 -18.92 0.81
C VAL A 161 -0.28 -19.15 -0.65
N ALA A 162 0.89 -18.66 -1.10
CA ALA A 162 1.30 -18.76 -2.49
C ALA A 162 2.84 -18.65 -2.65
N PRO A 163 3.40 -18.93 -3.86
CA PRO A 163 4.84 -18.79 -4.07
C PRO A 163 5.35 -17.35 -4.14
N ASN A 164 4.47 -16.35 -4.24
CA ASN A 164 4.85 -14.94 -4.27
C ASN A 164 3.80 -14.03 -3.63
N LYS A 165 4.17 -12.77 -3.43
CA LYS A 165 3.40 -11.78 -2.67
C LYS A 165 2.03 -11.50 -3.28
N PHE A 166 1.97 -11.17 -4.59
CA PHE A 166 0.72 -10.74 -5.18
C PHE A 166 -0.31 -11.87 -5.28
N VAL A 167 0.12 -13.10 -5.55
CA VAL A 167 -0.79 -14.26 -5.58
C VAL A 167 -1.31 -14.57 -4.18
N ALA A 168 -0.44 -14.51 -3.14
CA ALA A 168 -0.84 -14.67 -1.75
C ALA A 168 -1.89 -13.61 -1.34
N LYS A 169 -1.69 -12.34 -1.76
CA LYS A 169 -2.66 -11.27 -1.48
C LYS A 169 -4.00 -11.50 -2.17
N ILE A 170 -4.01 -11.88 -3.44
CA ILE A 170 -5.27 -12.22 -4.12
C ILE A 170 -5.95 -13.42 -3.45
N ALA A 171 -5.17 -14.44 -3.07
CA ALA A 171 -5.69 -15.64 -2.43
C ALA A 171 -6.36 -15.36 -1.08
N SER A 172 -5.82 -14.43 -0.27
CA SER A 172 -6.40 -14.09 1.03
C SER A 172 -7.84 -13.56 0.95
N ASP A 173 -8.24 -12.99 -0.20
CA ASP A 173 -9.59 -12.48 -0.41
C ASP A 173 -10.63 -13.55 -0.79
N PHE A 174 -10.17 -14.76 -1.21
CA PHE A 174 -11.06 -15.76 -1.85
C PHE A 174 -12.08 -16.39 -0.89
N ARG A 175 -11.74 -16.47 0.38
CA ARG A 175 -12.60 -17.08 1.40
C ARG A 175 -12.86 -16.19 2.60
N LYS A 176 -12.82 -14.86 2.41
CA LYS A 176 -13.19 -13.90 3.47
C LYS A 176 -14.67 -14.03 3.82
N PRO A 177 -15.06 -13.86 5.09
CA PRO A 177 -14.21 -13.71 6.27
C PRO A 177 -13.68 -15.05 6.81
N ASP A 178 -12.67 -14.95 7.69
CA ASP A 178 -12.08 -16.06 8.45
C ASP A 178 -11.67 -17.24 7.57
N GLY A 179 -11.10 -16.91 6.41
CA GLY A 179 -10.76 -17.87 5.38
C GLY A 179 -9.27 -18.16 5.26
N LEU A 180 -8.95 -19.32 4.70
CA LEU A 180 -7.61 -19.70 4.27
C LEU A 180 -7.71 -20.26 2.85
N TYR A 181 -6.89 -19.68 1.95
CA TYR A 181 -6.82 -20.15 0.57
C TYR A 181 -5.36 -20.37 0.15
N VAL A 182 -5.08 -21.54 -0.43
CA VAL A 182 -3.73 -21.93 -0.84
C VAL A 182 -3.68 -22.07 -2.35
N VAL A 183 -2.71 -21.39 -2.96
CA VAL A 183 -2.40 -21.48 -4.39
C VAL A 183 -1.00 -22.08 -4.54
N PRO A 184 -0.87 -23.39 -4.73
CA PRO A 184 0.43 -24.00 -4.95
C PRO A 184 0.97 -23.61 -6.34
N PRO A 185 2.29 -23.71 -6.57
CA PRO A 185 2.95 -23.19 -7.77
C PRO A 185 2.35 -23.66 -9.08
N GLU A 186 2.03 -24.93 -9.16
CA GLU A 186 1.44 -25.56 -10.36
C GLU A 186 0.02 -25.05 -10.67
N ARG A 187 -0.65 -24.42 -9.69
CA ARG A 187 -1.99 -23.84 -9.85
C ARG A 187 -2.01 -22.33 -10.08
N VAL A 188 -0.88 -21.64 -10.02
CA VAL A 188 -0.83 -20.18 -10.16
C VAL A 188 -1.49 -19.71 -11.46
N LEU A 189 -1.12 -20.29 -12.60
CA LEU A 189 -1.65 -19.86 -13.89
C LEU A 189 -3.14 -20.16 -14.04
N SER A 190 -3.59 -21.35 -13.62
CA SER A 190 -5.01 -21.71 -13.66
C SER A 190 -5.86 -20.89 -12.71
N PHE A 191 -5.31 -20.51 -11.54
CA PHE A 191 -5.95 -19.63 -10.59
C PHE A 191 -6.12 -18.20 -11.14
N LEU A 192 -5.07 -17.64 -11.77
CA LEU A 192 -5.09 -16.29 -12.29
C LEU A 192 -5.95 -16.14 -13.54
N THR A 193 -5.96 -17.13 -14.43
CA THR A 193 -6.59 -17.06 -15.76
C THR A 193 -8.02 -16.52 -15.75
N PRO A 194 -8.96 -16.98 -14.91
CA PRO A 194 -10.34 -16.50 -14.92
C PRO A 194 -10.56 -15.15 -14.22
N LEU A 195 -9.56 -14.64 -13.49
CA LEU A 195 -9.72 -13.44 -12.68
C LEU A 195 -9.89 -12.19 -13.54
N PRO A 196 -10.76 -11.24 -13.14
CA PRO A 196 -10.76 -9.92 -13.73
C PRO A 196 -9.40 -9.24 -13.54
N VAL A 197 -8.94 -8.48 -14.54
CA VAL A 197 -7.66 -7.74 -14.47
C VAL A 197 -7.61 -6.77 -13.29
N ALA A 198 -8.75 -6.23 -12.86
CA ALA A 198 -8.88 -5.36 -11.69
C ALA A 198 -8.48 -6.03 -10.36
N ARG A 199 -8.29 -7.36 -10.33
CA ARG A 199 -7.74 -8.08 -9.16
C ARG A 199 -6.22 -8.00 -9.07
N LEU A 200 -5.55 -7.64 -10.15
CA LEU A 200 -4.09 -7.48 -10.13
C LEU A 200 -3.69 -6.22 -9.35
N PRO A 201 -2.70 -6.31 -8.46
CA PRO A 201 -2.17 -5.14 -7.76
C PRO A 201 -1.73 -4.05 -8.73
N GLY A 202 -2.15 -2.80 -8.46
CA GLY A 202 -1.86 -1.64 -9.32
C GLY A 202 -2.81 -1.47 -10.52
N VAL A 203 -3.76 -2.39 -10.74
CA VAL A 203 -4.82 -2.22 -11.73
C VAL A 203 -6.06 -1.60 -11.05
N GLY A 204 -6.04 -0.28 -10.90
CA GLY A 204 -7.20 0.48 -10.44
C GLY A 204 -8.23 0.72 -11.55
N PRO A 205 -9.35 1.43 -11.27
CA PRO A 205 -10.43 1.66 -12.24
C PRO A 205 -9.94 2.23 -13.57
N VAL A 206 -9.09 3.27 -13.55
CA VAL A 206 -8.54 3.92 -14.76
C VAL A 206 -7.72 2.94 -15.62
N MET A 207 -6.91 2.09 -14.99
CA MET A 207 -6.13 1.09 -15.71
C MET A 207 -7.02 -0.02 -16.25
N ALA A 208 -8.01 -0.46 -15.47
CA ALA A 208 -9.00 -1.45 -15.91
C ALA A 208 -9.80 -0.95 -17.13
N GLU A 209 -10.21 0.30 -17.15
CA GLU A 209 -10.87 0.94 -18.31
C GLU A 209 -9.97 0.96 -19.55
N LYS A 210 -8.68 1.32 -19.39
CA LYS A 210 -7.71 1.30 -20.50
C LYS A 210 -7.49 -0.11 -21.05
N LEU A 211 -7.47 -1.13 -20.20
CA LEU A 211 -7.38 -2.53 -20.61
C LEU A 211 -8.68 -2.99 -21.30
N ALA A 212 -9.83 -2.62 -20.76
CA ALA A 212 -11.13 -2.92 -21.36
C ALA A 212 -11.29 -2.34 -22.77
N ALA A 213 -10.75 -1.13 -23.02
CA ALA A 213 -10.71 -0.52 -24.35
C ALA A 213 -9.88 -1.33 -25.38
N LEU A 214 -9.05 -2.27 -24.91
CA LEU A 214 -8.31 -3.23 -25.71
C LEU A 214 -8.95 -4.63 -25.67
N ALA A 215 -10.21 -4.75 -25.21
CA ALA A 215 -10.93 -6.00 -25.00
C ALA A 215 -10.23 -6.95 -24.00
N ILE A 216 -9.47 -6.41 -23.04
CA ILE A 216 -8.77 -7.18 -22.00
C ILE A 216 -9.51 -7.02 -20.68
N HIS A 217 -10.30 -8.01 -20.29
CA HIS A 217 -11.10 -8.01 -19.07
C HIS A 217 -10.58 -9.00 -18.02
N ARG A 218 -9.92 -10.08 -18.47
CA ARG A 218 -9.41 -11.17 -17.63
C ARG A 218 -7.90 -11.31 -17.73
N VAL A 219 -7.29 -11.83 -16.68
CA VAL A 219 -5.84 -12.07 -16.62
C VAL A 219 -5.38 -13.03 -17.74
N GLY A 220 -6.19 -14.03 -18.10
CA GLY A 220 -5.88 -14.93 -19.22
C GLY A 220 -5.79 -14.19 -20.56
N GLU A 221 -6.67 -13.22 -20.81
CA GLU A 221 -6.64 -12.37 -22.01
C GLU A 221 -5.41 -11.45 -21.99
N LEU A 222 -5.10 -10.85 -20.85
CA LEU A 222 -3.89 -10.04 -20.66
C LEU A 222 -2.62 -10.84 -20.95
N ARG A 223 -2.55 -12.09 -20.50
CA ARG A 223 -1.41 -12.98 -20.74
C ARG A 223 -1.20 -13.32 -22.20
N ALA A 224 -2.27 -13.37 -23.00
CA ALA A 224 -2.20 -13.63 -24.43
C ALA A 224 -1.64 -12.45 -25.24
N VAL A 225 -1.62 -11.23 -24.68
CA VAL A 225 -1.10 -10.04 -25.36
C VAL A 225 0.42 -10.07 -25.41
N PRO A 226 1.05 -9.85 -26.58
CA PRO A 226 2.51 -9.74 -26.67
C PRO A 226 3.08 -8.65 -25.77
N THR A 227 4.13 -8.98 -25.00
CA THR A 227 4.76 -8.03 -24.06
C THR A 227 5.19 -6.71 -24.72
N PRO A 228 5.78 -6.69 -25.94
CA PRO A 228 6.13 -5.43 -26.62
C PRO A 228 4.91 -4.50 -26.83
N LEU A 229 3.73 -5.07 -27.11
CA LEU A 229 2.51 -4.28 -27.29
C LEU A 229 2.06 -3.65 -25.96
N LEU A 230 2.13 -4.40 -24.84
CA LEU A 230 1.84 -3.87 -23.51
C LEU A 230 2.81 -2.74 -23.14
N VAL A 231 4.11 -2.93 -23.40
CA VAL A 231 5.13 -1.91 -23.14
C VAL A 231 4.90 -0.66 -24.01
N HIS A 232 4.56 -0.83 -25.28
CA HIS A 232 4.24 0.30 -26.16
C HIS A 232 3.04 1.12 -25.66
N ARG A 233 2.01 0.44 -25.11
CA ARG A 233 0.76 1.10 -24.65
C ARG A 233 0.85 1.68 -23.25
N PHE A 234 1.59 1.05 -22.34
CA PHE A 234 1.58 1.33 -20.90
C PHE A 234 2.98 1.68 -20.34
N GLY A 235 4.00 1.81 -21.22
CA GLY A 235 5.38 2.08 -20.81
C GLY A 235 5.94 0.96 -19.91
N PRO A 236 6.79 1.29 -18.93
CA PRO A 236 7.39 0.30 -18.00
C PRO A 236 6.33 -0.52 -17.25
N TRP A 237 5.13 0.05 -17.02
CA TRP A 237 4.03 -0.66 -16.39
C TRP A 237 3.49 -1.81 -17.25
N GLY A 238 3.63 -1.73 -18.59
CA GLY A 238 3.26 -2.82 -19.51
C GLY A 238 4.09 -4.08 -19.29
N LEU A 239 5.38 -3.96 -18.96
CA LEU A 239 6.22 -5.09 -18.59
C LEU A 239 5.69 -5.74 -17.29
N ARG A 240 5.41 -4.92 -16.26
CA ARG A 240 4.87 -5.41 -14.99
C ARG A 240 3.52 -6.11 -15.16
N LEU A 241 2.62 -5.61 -16.01
CA LEU A 241 1.36 -6.27 -16.34
C LEU A 241 1.58 -7.64 -16.98
N ALA A 242 2.56 -7.75 -17.88
CA ALA A 242 2.92 -9.01 -18.53
C ALA A 242 3.46 -10.04 -17.55
N GLU A 243 4.29 -9.64 -16.59
CA GLU A 243 4.80 -10.48 -15.50
C GLU A 243 3.68 -10.97 -14.59
N LEU A 244 2.85 -10.05 -14.09
CA LEU A 244 1.72 -10.37 -13.22
C LEU A 244 0.74 -11.34 -13.91
N ALA A 245 0.46 -11.15 -15.21
CA ALA A 245 -0.40 -12.06 -15.96
C ALA A 245 0.17 -13.48 -16.09
N ARG A 246 1.49 -13.63 -15.98
CA ARG A 246 2.21 -14.91 -15.98
C ARG A 246 2.47 -15.48 -14.57
N GLY A 247 2.00 -14.79 -13.53
CA GLY A 247 2.21 -15.24 -12.16
C GLY A 247 3.62 -14.93 -11.62
N ILE A 248 4.38 -14.07 -12.28
CA ILE A 248 5.78 -13.75 -11.95
C ILE A 248 5.81 -12.55 -11.00
N ASP A 249 6.43 -12.74 -9.83
CA ASP A 249 6.71 -11.69 -8.85
C ASP A 249 7.89 -12.12 -7.96
N GLU A 250 9.05 -11.58 -8.27
CA GLU A 250 10.29 -11.93 -7.57
C GLU A 250 10.56 -10.99 -6.38
N GLU A 251 9.69 -10.00 -6.15
CA GLU A 251 9.86 -9.06 -5.05
C GLU A 251 9.94 -9.78 -3.69
N PRO A 252 11.05 -9.62 -2.94
CA PRO A 252 11.19 -10.24 -1.63
C PRO A 252 10.25 -9.60 -0.61
N VAL A 253 9.99 -10.32 0.49
CA VAL A 253 9.37 -9.75 1.69
C VAL A 253 10.42 -8.89 2.40
N ARG A 254 10.13 -7.58 2.53
CA ARG A 254 11.05 -6.59 3.10
C ARG A 254 10.54 -6.10 4.45
N PRO A 255 11.15 -6.51 5.58
CA PRO A 255 10.72 -6.09 6.91
C PRO A 255 10.80 -4.58 7.15
N THR A 256 11.70 -3.91 6.47
CA THR A 256 11.90 -2.48 6.58
C THR A 256 11.66 -1.78 5.24
N ARG A 257 10.88 -0.71 5.30
CA ARG A 257 10.70 0.20 4.17
C ARG A 257 11.36 1.54 4.46
N VAL A 258 12.22 1.95 3.54
CA VAL A 258 12.79 3.30 3.59
C VAL A 258 11.68 4.31 3.33
N ARG A 259 11.48 5.25 4.26
CA ARG A 259 10.46 6.29 4.13
C ARG A 259 10.80 7.21 2.95
N GLN A 260 9.85 7.44 2.05
CA GLN A 260 10.03 8.27 0.86
C GLN A 260 9.47 9.69 1.03
N SER A 261 8.52 9.88 1.95
CA SER A 261 7.90 11.17 2.22
C SER A 261 7.36 11.27 3.64
N ILE A 262 7.27 12.49 4.13
CA ILE A 262 6.54 12.86 5.36
C ILE A 262 5.56 13.95 4.96
N SER A 263 4.28 13.75 5.14
CA SER A 263 3.26 14.73 4.77
C SER A 263 2.09 14.73 5.75
N SER A 264 1.42 15.88 5.81
CA SER A 264 0.15 16.04 6.50
C SER A 264 -0.80 16.84 5.62
N GLU A 265 -2.07 16.41 5.58
CA GLU A 265 -3.10 17.10 4.78
C GLU A 265 -4.41 17.18 5.55
N ASP A 266 -5.14 18.27 5.36
CA ASP A 266 -6.45 18.51 5.93
C ASP A 266 -7.47 18.73 4.80
N THR A 267 -8.62 18.03 4.89
CA THR A 267 -9.80 18.32 4.08
C THR A 267 -10.73 19.24 4.88
N PHE A 268 -11.03 20.40 4.36
CA PHE A 268 -11.88 21.38 5.04
C PHE A 268 -13.36 20.95 5.04
N THR A 269 -14.10 21.43 6.02
CA THR A 269 -15.57 21.28 6.06
C THR A 269 -16.24 22.06 4.94
N GLU A 270 -15.74 23.28 4.68
CA GLU A 270 -16.13 24.17 3.59
C GLU A 270 -14.94 24.47 2.69
N ASP A 271 -15.22 24.90 1.45
CA ASP A 271 -14.15 25.24 0.51
C ASP A 271 -13.65 26.67 0.76
N HIS A 272 -12.34 26.85 0.71
CA HIS A 272 -11.63 28.11 0.94
C HIS A 272 -11.06 28.71 -0.35
N TYR A 273 -10.84 30.01 -0.37
CA TYR A 273 -10.02 30.65 -1.39
C TYR A 273 -8.53 30.45 -1.10
N LEU A 274 -7.68 30.67 -2.11
CA LEU A 274 -6.23 30.41 -2.01
C LEU A 274 -5.55 31.24 -0.93
N ASP A 275 -5.93 32.51 -0.78
CA ASP A 275 -5.41 33.46 0.21
C ASP A 275 -5.78 33.07 1.65
N GLU A 276 -6.91 32.41 1.84
CA GLU A 276 -7.38 31.93 3.14
C GLU A 276 -6.61 30.71 3.68
N LEU A 277 -5.81 30.03 2.83
CA LEU A 277 -5.14 28.78 3.19
C LEU A 277 -3.91 28.98 4.11
N GLY A 278 -3.43 30.20 4.30
CA GLY A 278 -2.22 30.48 5.08
C GLY A 278 -2.17 29.84 6.45
N PRO A 279 -3.17 30.02 7.32
CA PRO A 279 -3.19 29.41 8.66
C PRO A 279 -3.15 27.88 8.63
N ALA A 280 -3.84 27.25 7.66
CA ALA A 280 -3.84 25.79 7.51
C ALA A 280 -2.47 25.28 7.05
N ILE A 281 -1.81 25.95 6.09
CA ILE A 281 -0.47 25.63 5.62
C ILE A 281 0.53 25.70 6.78
N THR A 282 0.48 26.74 7.60
CA THR A 282 1.37 26.90 8.75
C THR A 282 1.18 25.76 9.75
N ARG A 283 -0.03 25.47 10.15
CA ARG A 283 -0.33 24.36 11.07
C ARG A 283 0.11 23.01 10.54
N LEU A 284 -0.05 22.75 9.23
CA LEU A 284 0.39 21.52 8.60
C LEU A 284 1.92 21.44 8.53
N ALA A 285 2.61 22.55 8.26
CA ALA A 285 4.06 22.61 8.29
C ALA A 285 4.61 22.28 9.68
N GLU A 286 4.01 22.78 10.76
CA GLU A 286 4.37 22.44 12.13
C GLU A 286 4.22 20.93 12.40
N ARG A 287 3.10 20.32 11.97
CA ARG A 287 2.90 18.86 12.08
C ARG A 287 3.96 18.06 11.31
N VAL A 288 4.23 18.47 10.08
CA VAL A 288 5.25 17.82 9.23
C VAL A 288 6.63 17.96 9.86
N TRP A 289 6.98 19.14 10.37
CA TRP A 289 8.23 19.39 11.05
C TRP A 289 8.41 18.48 12.28
N ALA A 290 7.39 18.39 13.14
CA ALA A 290 7.42 17.52 14.32
C ALA A 290 7.61 16.03 13.96
N LEU A 291 7.05 15.59 12.84
CA LEU A 291 7.26 14.23 12.33
C LEU A 291 8.65 14.05 11.72
N ALA A 292 9.18 15.06 11.03
CA ALA A 292 10.48 15.03 10.39
C ALA A 292 11.65 14.98 11.40
N GLN A 293 11.48 15.50 12.61
CA GLN A 293 12.47 15.38 13.69
C GLN A 293 12.78 13.92 14.10
N ARG A 294 11.93 12.97 13.71
CA ARG A 294 12.12 11.53 13.95
C ARG A 294 12.79 10.80 12.78
N GLU A 295 13.05 11.50 11.68
CA GLU A 295 13.73 10.97 10.51
C GLU A 295 15.18 11.49 10.52
N ALA A 296 16.12 10.55 10.48
CA ALA A 296 17.55 10.90 10.54
C ALA A 296 18.07 11.46 9.20
N ARG A 297 17.40 11.16 8.10
CA ARG A 297 17.80 11.60 6.77
C ARG A 297 17.20 12.96 6.45
N PRO A 298 17.98 13.92 5.95
CA PRO A 298 17.47 15.20 5.51
C PRO A 298 16.61 15.05 4.25
N ALA A 299 15.49 15.76 4.20
CA ALA A 299 14.71 15.90 2.99
C ALA A 299 15.34 16.94 2.06
N ARG A 300 15.13 16.82 0.75
CA ARG A 300 15.61 17.78 -0.26
C ARG A 300 14.50 18.64 -0.87
N THR A 301 13.24 18.25 -0.68
CA THR A 301 12.13 18.91 -1.37
C THR A 301 10.97 19.19 -0.43
N VAL A 302 10.52 20.44 -0.45
CA VAL A 302 9.26 20.90 0.16
C VAL A 302 8.15 20.79 -0.89
N GLN A 303 6.99 20.27 -0.49
CA GLN A 303 5.85 20.08 -1.37
C GLN A 303 4.59 20.68 -0.76
N LEU A 304 3.82 21.41 -1.58
CA LEU A 304 2.46 21.84 -1.30
C LEU A 304 1.50 21.11 -2.22
N LYS A 305 0.51 20.43 -1.65
CA LYS A 305 -0.58 19.76 -2.36
C LYS A 305 -1.87 20.52 -2.13
N LEU A 306 -2.59 20.80 -3.19
CA LEU A 306 -3.91 21.42 -3.16
C LEU A 306 -4.91 20.54 -3.91
N LYS A 307 -6.16 20.58 -3.48
CA LYS A 307 -7.25 19.96 -4.22
C LYS A 307 -8.40 20.95 -4.34
N THR A 308 -8.86 21.21 -5.55
CA THR A 308 -9.97 22.15 -5.78
C THR A 308 -11.32 21.50 -5.41
N ALA A 309 -12.37 22.31 -5.36
CA ALA A 309 -13.76 21.88 -5.19
C ALA A 309 -14.16 20.84 -6.24
N GLU A 310 -13.68 21.00 -7.47
CA GLU A 310 -13.90 20.11 -8.63
C GLU A 310 -12.97 18.89 -8.64
N PHE A 311 -12.25 18.65 -7.55
CA PHE A 311 -11.34 17.51 -7.36
C PHE A 311 -10.06 17.53 -8.22
N GLN A 312 -9.73 18.66 -8.87
CA GLN A 312 -8.44 18.83 -9.51
C GLN A 312 -7.34 18.85 -8.43
N ILE A 313 -6.31 18.04 -8.62
CA ILE A 313 -5.14 17.98 -7.72
C ILE A 313 -4.02 18.79 -8.34
N LEU A 314 -3.47 19.72 -7.55
CA LEU A 314 -2.27 20.48 -7.89
C LEU A 314 -1.19 20.17 -6.87
N THR A 315 0.02 20.00 -7.38
CA THR A 315 1.21 19.86 -6.55
C THR A 315 2.23 20.92 -6.99
N ARG A 316 2.80 21.63 -6.01
CA ARG A 316 3.92 22.52 -6.22
C ARG A 316 5.07 22.07 -5.33
N SER A 317 6.28 22.11 -5.84
CA SER A 317 7.47 21.69 -5.10
C SER A 317 8.62 22.64 -5.30
N SER A 318 9.52 22.71 -4.32
CA SER A 318 10.80 23.39 -4.40
C SER A 318 11.85 22.64 -3.59
N SER A 319 13.10 22.76 -4.02
CA SER A 319 14.26 22.21 -3.33
C SER A 319 15.17 23.36 -2.89
N PRO A 320 14.80 24.06 -1.81
CA PRO A 320 15.57 25.22 -1.34
C PRO A 320 16.94 24.79 -0.80
N VAL A 321 17.92 25.67 -0.98
CA VAL A 321 19.28 25.50 -0.44
C VAL A 321 19.62 26.79 0.36
N PRO A 322 19.78 26.69 1.69
CA PRO A 322 19.61 25.49 2.52
C PRO A 322 18.15 25.08 2.67
N MET A 323 17.94 23.82 3.05
CA MET A 323 16.61 23.32 3.41
C MET A 323 16.11 24.01 4.70
N PRO A 324 14.78 24.17 4.87
CA PRO A 324 14.21 24.75 6.07
C PRO A 324 14.71 24.09 7.36
N GLY A 325 15.30 24.89 8.27
CA GLY A 325 15.83 24.41 9.55
C GLY A 325 14.86 24.55 10.73
N SER A 326 13.61 24.95 10.48
CA SER A 326 12.58 25.12 11.52
C SER A 326 11.17 24.95 10.94
N ALA A 327 10.19 24.71 11.82
CA ALA A 327 8.77 24.68 11.45
C ALA A 327 8.34 25.98 10.74
N ARG A 328 8.80 27.14 11.24
CA ARG A 328 8.51 28.44 10.65
C ARG A 328 9.08 28.55 9.23
N ALA A 329 10.35 28.21 9.04
CA ALA A 329 10.98 28.24 7.72
C ALA A 329 10.29 27.27 6.73
N LEU A 330 9.84 26.12 7.21
CA LEU A 330 9.06 25.17 6.40
C LEU A 330 7.69 25.76 6.00
N ALA A 331 7.02 26.46 6.92
CA ALA A 331 5.77 27.15 6.63
C ALA A 331 5.96 28.27 5.60
N GLU A 332 7.01 29.08 5.74
CA GLU A 332 7.36 30.14 4.78
C GLU A 332 7.65 29.56 3.39
N ALA A 333 8.40 28.47 3.31
CA ALA A 333 8.66 27.76 2.03
C ALA A 333 7.37 27.22 1.40
N ALA A 334 6.46 26.64 2.20
CA ALA A 334 5.18 26.13 1.72
C ALA A 334 4.23 27.25 1.26
N LEU A 335 4.24 28.40 1.96
CA LEU A 335 3.48 29.59 1.56
C LEU A 335 4.00 30.17 0.24
N ALA A 336 5.31 30.23 0.03
CA ALA A 336 5.90 30.65 -1.24
C ALA A 336 5.49 29.71 -2.41
N LEU A 337 5.22 28.41 -2.14
CA LEU A 337 4.68 27.50 -3.14
C LEU A 337 3.20 27.76 -3.47
N ARG A 338 2.42 28.26 -2.50
CA ARG A 338 1.03 28.70 -2.72
C ARG A 338 0.99 29.84 -3.74
N ASP A 339 1.90 30.78 -3.65
CA ASP A 339 1.96 31.95 -4.52
C ASP A 339 2.33 31.60 -5.98
N ARG A 340 2.77 30.36 -6.22
CA ARG A 340 3.05 29.80 -7.56
C ARG A 340 1.84 29.07 -8.18
N VAL A 341 0.68 29.15 -7.54
CA VAL A 341 -0.54 28.55 -8.07
C VAL A 341 -1.19 29.49 -9.07
N ASP A 342 -1.19 29.10 -10.32
CA ASP A 342 -1.77 29.85 -11.42
C ASP A 342 -3.16 29.28 -11.76
N LEU A 343 -4.15 29.64 -10.96
CA LEU A 343 -5.56 29.39 -11.18
C LEU A 343 -6.37 30.66 -10.92
N PRO A 344 -7.58 30.79 -11.51
CA PRO A 344 -8.41 31.96 -11.30
C PRO A 344 -8.60 32.29 -9.81
N PRO A 345 -8.57 33.56 -9.38
CA PRO A 345 -8.69 33.94 -7.94
C PRO A 345 -9.95 33.40 -7.25
N ARG A 346 -11.03 33.18 -8.01
CA ARG A 346 -12.30 32.61 -7.52
C ARG A 346 -12.28 31.07 -7.36
N THR A 347 -11.15 30.41 -7.66
CA THR A 347 -11.02 28.96 -7.45
C THR A 347 -11.10 28.64 -5.97
N ARG A 348 -11.93 27.66 -5.62
CA ARG A 348 -12.07 27.18 -4.25
C ARG A 348 -11.32 25.87 -4.05
N TYR A 349 -10.75 25.71 -2.85
CA TYR A 349 -9.93 24.56 -2.47
C TYR A 349 -10.57 23.82 -1.31
N ARG A 350 -10.72 22.53 -1.46
CA ARG A 350 -11.29 21.63 -0.46
C ARG A 350 -10.26 20.97 0.44
N LEU A 351 -9.00 20.91 0.01
CA LEU A 351 -7.91 20.24 0.73
C LEU A 351 -6.60 20.98 0.50
N VAL A 352 -5.81 21.05 1.55
CA VAL A 352 -4.41 21.48 1.52
C VAL A 352 -3.54 20.46 2.24
N GLY A 353 -2.33 20.24 1.75
CA GLY A 353 -1.32 19.36 2.34
C GLY A 353 0.07 19.96 2.20
N VAL A 354 0.91 19.76 3.22
CA VAL A 354 2.34 20.08 3.21
C VAL A 354 3.13 18.78 3.33
N GLY A 355 4.26 18.69 2.65
CA GLY A 355 5.11 17.49 2.68
C GLY A 355 6.58 17.78 2.48
N LEU A 356 7.38 16.84 2.95
CA LEU A 356 8.82 16.71 2.71
C LEU A 356 9.06 15.43 1.94
N THR A 357 9.87 15.49 0.87
CA THR A 357 10.16 14.35 0.00
C THR A 357 11.63 14.34 -0.40
N GLN A 358 12.05 13.29 -1.12
CA GLN A 358 13.42 13.09 -1.57
C GLN A 358 14.42 13.14 -0.40
N PHE A 359 14.24 12.19 0.53
CA PHE A 359 15.20 12.00 1.62
C PHE A 359 16.52 11.44 1.07
N ASP A 360 17.63 11.97 1.57
CA ASP A 360 18.97 11.47 1.18
C ASP A 360 19.14 10.02 1.60
N ASP A 361 19.72 9.21 0.73
CA ASP A 361 20.16 7.87 1.11
C ASP A 361 21.40 7.97 2.02
N ALA A 362 21.47 7.12 3.05
CA ALA A 362 22.59 7.11 3.99
C ALA A 362 23.98 6.94 3.30
N ALA A 363 24.02 6.33 2.13
CA ALA A 363 25.21 6.16 1.31
C ALA A 363 25.71 7.48 0.71
N SER A 364 24.82 8.41 0.33
CA SER A 364 25.23 9.69 -0.27
C SER A 364 25.81 10.69 0.75
N GLN A 365 25.61 10.48 2.04
CA GLN A 365 26.27 11.29 3.09
C GLN A 365 27.72 10.89 3.30
N GLN A 366 28.10 9.63 3.14
CA GLN A 366 29.48 9.20 3.24
C GLN A 366 30.34 9.74 2.07
N ASP A 367 29.79 9.75 0.85
CA ASP A 367 30.51 10.28 -0.32
C ASP A 367 30.75 11.81 -0.21
N ALA A 368 29.82 12.57 0.40
CA ALA A 368 29.97 13.99 0.62
C ALA A 368 31.01 14.33 1.71
N LEU A 369 31.24 13.45 2.68
CA LEU A 369 32.27 13.61 3.72
C LEU A 369 33.69 13.30 3.21
N PHE A 370 33.80 12.54 2.12
CA PHE A 370 35.08 12.15 1.50
C PHE A 370 35.36 12.86 0.16
N ALA A 371 34.49 13.80 -0.25
CA ALA A 371 34.76 14.61 -1.42
C ALA A 371 36.02 15.50 -1.15
N PRO A 372 37.05 15.46 -2.00
CA PRO A 372 38.21 16.35 -1.83
C PRO A 372 37.78 17.81 -1.94
N PRO A 373 38.38 18.72 -1.16
CA PRO A 373 38.05 20.13 -1.23
C PRO A 373 38.25 20.64 -2.66
N ALA A 374 37.26 21.37 -3.17
CA ALA A 374 37.34 21.99 -4.48
C ALA A 374 38.62 22.85 -4.55
N VAL A 375 39.56 22.49 -5.41
CA VAL A 375 40.76 23.26 -5.66
C VAL A 375 40.33 24.56 -6.33
N SER A 376 40.37 25.65 -5.57
CA SER A 376 40.22 27.00 -6.11
C SER A 376 41.44 27.28 -6.97
N GLY A 377 41.29 27.14 -8.29
CA GLY A 377 42.27 27.59 -9.26
C GLY A 377 42.31 29.12 -9.26
N CYS A 378 43.51 29.67 -9.05
CA CYS A 378 43.84 31.07 -9.33
C CYS A 378 43.72 31.40 -10.80
#